data_975ec59129fd37ffe2ea86b807871672
#
_entry.id   975ec59129fd37ffe2ea86b807871672
#
_cell.length_a   1.000
_cell.length_b   1.000
_cell.length_c   1.000
_cell.angle_alpha   90.00
_cell.angle_beta   90.00
_cell.angle_gamma   90.00
#
_symmetry.space_group_name_H-M   'P 1'
#
loop_
_entity.id
_entity.type
_entity.pdbx_description
1 polymer ?
#
loop_
_entity_poly.entity_id
_entity_poly.type
_entity_poly.pdbx_seq_one_letter_code
_entity_poly.pdbx_strand_id
1 'polypeptide(L)'
;FTTSTLQQEAARKLGFTVSQTMMVAQHLYETGLITYMRTDSVNLSKLCIGAAKEEIINLYGEEYSSPRNFHTNSKGAQEAHEAIRPTYMSNVTIDGTSQEKRLYDLIWKRTAASQMAEAQIEKTTVAISIINDAEDCLKATKENHAPKFVANGEVVKFDGFLKVYREST
;
A
#
# COMPACT_ATOMS: atom_id res chain seq x y z
N PHE A 1 -4.25 7.53 3.85
CA PHE A 1 -5.64 7.13 3.52
C PHE A 1 -6.55 8.34 3.35
N THR A 2 -7.55 8.20 2.48
CA THR A 2 -8.80 8.95 2.52
C THR A 2 -9.85 8.18 3.33
N THR A 3 -10.97 8.79 3.68
CA THR A 3 -12.09 8.09 4.35
C THR A 3 -12.51 6.83 3.59
N SER A 4 -12.71 6.95 2.28
CA SER A 4 -13.15 5.82 1.43
C SER A 4 -12.11 4.69 1.38
N THR A 5 -10.83 5.01 1.18
CA THR A 5 -9.79 3.98 1.10
C THR A 5 -9.52 3.31 2.45
N LEU A 6 -9.65 4.06 3.56
CA LEU A 6 -9.56 3.46 4.90
C LEU A 6 -10.68 2.45 5.15
N GLN A 7 -11.93 2.81 4.81
CA GLN A 7 -13.08 1.90 4.95
C GLN A 7 -12.89 0.61 4.14
N GLN A 8 -12.43 0.73 2.90
CA GLN A 8 -12.19 -0.43 2.03
C GLN A 8 -11.10 -1.36 2.57
N GLU A 9 -9.96 -0.80 2.97
CA GLU A 9 -8.86 -1.61 3.50
C GLU A 9 -9.17 -2.19 4.89
N ALA A 10 -9.87 -1.46 5.74
CA ALA A 10 -10.34 -1.98 7.02
C ALA A 10 -11.33 -3.15 6.84
N ALA A 11 -12.21 -3.07 5.85
CA ALA A 11 -13.11 -4.17 5.53
C ALA A 11 -12.34 -5.40 5.03
N ARG A 12 -11.40 -5.22 4.10
CA ARG A 12 -10.63 -6.33 3.51
C ARG A 12 -9.66 -6.98 4.50
N LYS A 13 -8.90 -6.17 5.26
CA LYS A 13 -7.82 -6.65 6.13
C LYS A 13 -8.26 -6.99 7.55
N LEU A 14 -9.22 -6.24 8.07
CA LEU A 14 -9.64 -6.34 9.47
C LEU A 14 -11.02 -6.98 9.64
N GLY A 15 -11.81 -7.07 8.56
CA GLY A 15 -13.19 -7.50 8.60
C GLY A 15 -14.13 -6.48 9.26
N PHE A 16 -13.75 -5.21 9.31
CA PHE A 16 -14.54 -4.15 9.93
C PHE A 16 -15.64 -3.67 8.98
N THR A 17 -16.82 -3.43 9.54
CA THR A 17 -17.88 -2.71 8.82
C THR A 17 -17.51 -1.24 8.66
N VAL A 18 -18.16 -0.54 7.72
CA VAL A 18 -17.99 0.92 7.54
C VAL A 18 -18.28 1.67 8.85
N SER A 19 -19.38 1.33 9.53
CA SER A 19 -19.76 1.97 10.79
C SER A 19 -18.72 1.72 11.89
N GLN A 20 -18.25 0.49 12.04
CA GLN A 20 -17.21 0.13 13.00
C GLN A 20 -15.90 0.86 12.73
N THR A 21 -15.47 0.91 11.47
CA THR A 21 -14.26 1.63 11.05
C THR A 21 -14.34 3.11 11.44
N MET A 22 -15.47 3.76 11.15
CA MET A 22 -15.63 5.18 11.44
C MET A 22 -15.74 5.49 12.94
N MET A 23 -16.39 4.61 13.70
CA MET A 23 -16.46 4.75 15.15
C MET A 23 -15.06 4.63 15.80
N VAL A 24 -14.29 3.64 15.41
CA VAL A 24 -12.93 3.45 15.93
C VAL A 24 -12.01 4.59 15.49
N ALA A 25 -12.08 5.00 14.21
CA ALA A 25 -11.30 6.12 13.70
C ALA A 25 -11.62 7.44 14.40
N GLN A 26 -12.90 7.69 14.72
CA GLN A 26 -13.31 8.86 15.48
C GLN A 26 -12.68 8.86 16.88
N HIS A 27 -12.70 7.74 17.59
CA HIS A 27 -12.06 7.64 18.89
C HIS A 27 -10.53 7.85 18.83
N LEU A 28 -9.86 7.27 17.83
CA LEU A 28 -8.43 7.52 17.62
C LEU A 28 -8.13 8.99 17.32
N TYR A 29 -8.99 9.69 16.59
CA TYR A 29 -8.87 11.12 16.35
C TYR A 29 -9.10 11.95 17.63
N GLU A 30 -10.17 11.68 18.37
CA GLU A 30 -10.52 12.38 19.62
C GLU A 30 -9.44 12.23 20.69
N THR A 31 -8.74 11.09 20.71
CA THR A 31 -7.60 10.84 21.61
C THR A 31 -6.27 11.37 21.04
N GLY A 32 -6.28 12.03 19.90
CA GLY A 32 -5.11 12.68 19.32
C GLY A 32 -4.09 11.75 18.65
N LEU A 33 -4.48 10.50 18.33
CA LEU A 33 -3.59 9.48 17.79
C LEU A 33 -3.48 9.51 16.27
N ILE A 34 -4.53 9.99 15.58
CA ILE A 34 -4.55 10.15 14.13
C ILE A 34 -5.08 11.53 13.74
N THR A 35 -4.85 11.94 12.50
CA THR A 35 -5.47 13.13 11.89
C THR A 35 -6.95 12.90 11.63
N TYR A 36 -7.65 13.97 11.23
CA TYR A 36 -9.11 13.93 11.04
C TYR A 36 -9.53 12.85 10.04
N MET A 37 -10.46 11.98 10.44
CA MET A 37 -10.85 10.78 9.71
C MET A 37 -11.85 11.01 8.57
N ARG A 38 -12.38 12.22 8.42
CA ARG A 38 -13.30 12.56 7.32
C ARG A 38 -12.57 13.49 6.34
N THR A 39 -11.88 12.89 5.39
CA THR A 39 -11.11 13.62 4.37
C THR A 39 -11.07 12.83 3.06
N ASP A 40 -11.01 13.55 1.97
CA ASP A 40 -10.72 13.02 0.63
C ASP A 40 -9.27 13.34 0.18
N SER A 41 -8.50 14.01 1.04
CA SER A 41 -7.12 14.39 0.78
C SER A 41 -6.16 13.20 0.94
N VAL A 42 -5.17 13.15 0.06
CA VAL A 42 -4.00 12.24 0.13
C VAL A 42 -2.73 12.98 0.52
N ASN A 43 -2.81 14.30 0.77
CA ASN A 43 -1.65 15.12 1.09
C ASN A 43 -1.09 14.78 2.47
N LEU A 44 0.23 14.83 2.60
CA LEU A 44 0.94 14.74 3.86
C LEU A 44 1.71 16.05 4.10
N SER A 45 1.70 16.53 5.34
CA SER A 45 2.51 17.70 5.69
C SER A 45 4.01 17.39 5.61
N LYS A 46 4.82 18.42 5.39
CA LYS A 46 6.28 18.28 5.39
C LYS A 46 6.81 17.71 6.70
N LEU A 47 6.19 18.07 7.83
CA LEU A 47 6.54 17.51 9.14
C LEU A 47 6.29 16.01 9.21
N CYS A 48 5.15 15.54 8.70
CA CYS A 48 4.85 14.11 8.64
C CYS A 48 5.84 13.35 7.76
N ILE A 49 6.16 13.89 6.58
CA ILE A 49 7.12 13.27 5.65
C ILE A 49 8.51 13.19 6.30
N GLY A 50 8.96 14.24 6.99
CA GLY A 50 10.23 14.24 7.72
C GLY A 50 10.25 13.20 8.85
N ALA A 51 9.20 13.17 9.68
CA ALA A 51 9.08 12.20 10.77
C ALA A 51 8.99 10.75 10.26
N ALA A 52 8.25 10.52 9.16
CA ALA A 52 8.18 9.21 8.53
C ALA A 52 9.55 8.76 7.98
N LYS A 53 10.30 9.66 7.36
CA LYS A 53 11.67 9.39 6.90
C LYS A 53 12.57 8.93 8.04
N GLU A 54 12.61 9.68 9.14
CA GLU A 54 13.42 9.35 10.30
C GLU A 54 13.04 7.98 10.88
N GLU A 55 11.75 7.72 11.06
CA GLU A 55 11.27 6.45 11.61
C GLU A 55 11.56 5.26 10.70
N ILE A 56 11.40 5.40 9.38
CA ILE A 56 11.73 4.37 8.41
C ILE A 56 13.23 4.04 8.46
N ILE A 57 14.10 5.06 8.50
CA ILE A 57 15.54 4.86 8.60
C ILE A 57 15.91 4.13 9.91
N ASN A 58 15.30 4.53 11.02
CA ASN A 58 15.55 3.91 12.32
C ASN A 58 15.11 2.44 12.39
N LEU A 59 13.97 2.11 11.78
CA LEU A 59 13.40 0.76 11.87
C LEU A 59 13.93 -0.20 10.80
N TYR A 60 14.20 0.30 9.58
CA TYR A 60 14.45 -0.55 8.41
C TYR A 60 15.77 -0.26 7.70
N GLY A 61 16.32 0.95 7.83
CA GLY A 61 17.54 1.39 7.16
C GLY A 61 17.27 2.46 6.09
N GLU A 62 18.35 3.14 5.70
CA GLU A 62 18.27 4.27 4.76
C GLU A 62 17.79 3.85 3.37
N GLU A 63 18.13 2.65 2.93
CA GLU A 63 17.75 2.07 1.64
C GLU A 63 16.23 1.91 1.48
N TYR A 64 15.48 1.83 2.60
CA TYR A 64 14.03 1.73 2.60
C TYR A 64 13.33 3.08 2.53
N SER A 65 14.03 4.19 2.68
CA SER A 65 13.44 5.53 2.72
C SER A 65 13.36 6.16 1.32
N SER A 66 12.17 6.56 0.90
CA SER A 66 11.92 7.29 -0.35
C SER A 66 10.78 8.30 -0.15
N PRO A 67 11.04 9.44 0.49
CA PRO A 67 10.01 10.45 0.77
C PRO A 67 9.33 10.96 -0.49
N ARG A 68 7.99 11.03 -0.47
CA ARG A 68 7.16 11.44 -1.61
C ARG A 68 6.07 12.40 -1.17
N ASN A 69 5.75 13.34 -2.06
CA ASN A 69 4.56 14.18 -1.93
C ASN A 69 3.44 13.62 -2.81
N PHE A 70 2.26 13.51 -2.24
CA PHE A 70 1.04 13.16 -2.97
C PHE A 70 0.15 14.40 -3.02
N HIS A 71 -0.48 14.64 -4.16
CA HIS A 71 -1.40 15.75 -4.36
C HIS A 71 -2.77 15.23 -4.72
N THR A 72 -3.78 15.83 -4.12
CA THR A 72 -5.18 15.54 -4.43
C THR A 72 -5.57 16.27 -5.70
N ASN A 73 -6.01 15.54 -6.73
CA ASN A 73 -6.38 16.10 -8.03
C ASN A 73 -7.87 16.56 -8.11
N SER A 74 -8.62 16.51 -7.00
CA SER A 74 -10.03 16.91 -7.02
C SER A 74 -10.15 18.43 -7.07
N LYS A 75 -10.87 18.94 -8.11
CA LYS A 75 -11.27 20.33 -8.19
C LYS A 75 -12.22 20.64 -7.02
N GLY A 76 -11.76 21.39 -6.04
CA GLY A 76 -12.52 21.77 -4.85
C GLY A 76 -12.07 21.13 -3.53
N ALA A 77 -11.06 20.26 -3.54
CA ALA A 77 -10.40 19.86 -2.30
C ALA A 77 -9.74 21.09 -1.66
N GLN A 78 -10.17 21.46 -0.47
CA GLN A 78 -9.49 22.51 0.28
C GLN A 78 -8.07 22.05 0.54
N GLU A 79 -7.08 22.81 0.10
CA GLU A 79 -5.65 22.52 0.25
C GLU A 79 -5.20 22.33 1.71
N ALA A 80 -6.07 22.69 2.67
CA ALA A 80 -5.82 22.63 4.10
C ALA A 80 -6.01 21.22 4.73
N HIS A 81 -6.57 20.24 4.00
CA HIS A 81 -6.83 18.91 4.56
C HIS A 81 -5.67 17.94 4.29
N GLU A 82 -5.25 17.24 5.34
CA GLU A 82 -4.31 16.13 5.24
C GLU A 82 -5.02 14.79 5.06
N ALA A 83 -4.26 13.78 4.61
CA ALA A 83 -4.66 12.38 4.65
C ALA A 83 -4.85 11.90 6.10
N ILE A 84 -5.56 10.80 6.27
CA ILE A 84 -5.64 10.07 7.55
C ILE A 84 -4.29 9.41 7.79
N ARG A 85 -3.61 9.83 8.83
CA ARG A 85 -2.27 9.38 9.21
C ARG A 85 -2.09 9.40 10.74
N PRO A 86 -1.07 8.71 11.30
CA PRO A 86 -0.70 8.90 12.69
C PRO A 86 -0.32 10.36 12.97
N THR A 87 -0.69 10.88 14.11
CA THR A 87 -0.26 12.22 14.55
C THR A 87 1.25 12.26 14.72
N TYR A 88 1.82 11.21 15.32
CA TYR A 88 3.26 11.04 15.52
C TYR A 88 3.72 9.70 14.95
N MET A 89 4.60 9.72 13.95
CA MET A 89 5.14 8.52 13.33
C MET A 89 6.01 7.69 14.27
N SER A 90 6.59 8.30 15.31
CA SER A 90 7.35 7.62 16.37
C SER A 90 6.49 6.69 17.23
N ASN A 91 5.17 6.88 17.26
CA ASN A 91 4.24 5.98 17.92
C ASN A 91 3.91 4.80 16.99
N VAL A 92 4.81 3.83 16.90
CA VAL A 92 4.62 2.65 16.06
C VAL A 92 3.45 1.79 16.55
N THR A 93 3.24 1.76 17.86
CA THR A 93 2.13 1.06 18.53
C THR A 93 1.43 2.00 19.51
N ILE A 94 0.20 1.69 19.84
CA ILE A 94 -0.60 2.43 20.81
C ILE A 94 -1.18 1.51 21.89
N ASP A 95 -1.58 2.10 23.01
CA ASP A 95 -2.46 1.44 23.97
C ASP A 95 -3.92 1.65 23.59
N GLY A 96 -4.78 0.72 24.00
CA GLY A 96 -6.20 0.77 23.70
C GLY A 96 -6.81 -0.61 23.46
N THR A 97 -8.02 -0.62 22.94
CA THR A 97 -8.73 -1.85 22.58
C THR A 97 -8.09 -2.57 21.41
N SER A 98 -8.39 -3.85 21.23
CA SER A 98 -7.89 -4.62 20.08
C SER A 98 -8.30 -4.00 18.74
N GLN A 99 -9.48 -3.40 18.65
CA GLN A 99 -9.96 -2.75 17.43
C GLN A 99 -9.17 -1.46 17.13
N GLU A 100 -8.91 -0.65 18.14
CA GLU A 100 -8.10 0.57 18.03
C GLU A 100 -6.67 0.25 17.61
N LYS A 101 -6.03 -0.73 18.25
CA LYS A 101 -4.68 -1.17 17.90
C LYS A 101 -4.59 -1.66 16.45
N ARG A 102 -5.56 -2.45 16.00
CA ARG A 102 -5.60 -3.00 14.63
C ARG A 102 -5.81 -1.91 13.58
N LEU A 103 -6.72 -0.96 13.83
CA LEU A 103 -6.98 0.13 12.89
C LEU A 103 -5.81 1.12 12.84
N TYR A 104 -5.22 1.43 14.00
CA TYR A 104 -4.04 2.29 14.07
C TYR A 104 -2.84 1.66 13.35
N ASP A 105 -2.56 0.37 13.56
CA ASP A 105 -1.50 -0.37 12.87
C ASP A 105 -1.68 -0.32 11.35
N LEU A 106 -2.91 -0.49 10.85
CA LEU A 106 -3.23 -0.37 9.44
C LEU A 106 -2.90 1.03 8.89
N ILE A 107 -3.29 2.08 9.63
CA ILE A 107 -3.05 3.49 9.26
C ILE A 107 -1.55 3.79 9.28
N TRP A 108 -0.85 3.37 10.33
CA TRP A 108 0.59 3.57 10.48
C TRP A 108 1.37 2.89 9.34
N LYS A 109 1.11 1.62 9.09
CA LYS A 109 1.76 0.83 8.04
C LYS A 109 1.54 1.42 6.65
N ARG A 110 0.33 1.87 6.33
CA ARG A 110 0.04 2.51 5.03
C ARG A 110 0.79 3.84 4.90
N THR A 111 0.84 4.63 5.95
CA THR A 111 1.57 5.90 5.96
C THR A 111 3.06 5.66 5.77
N ALA A 112 3.66 4.74 6.53
CA ALA A 112 5.07 4.38 6.38
C ALA A 112 5.37 3.86 4.96
N ALA A 113 4.59 2.90 4.47
CA ALA A 113 4.76 2.31 3.14
C ALA A 113 4.69 3.35 2.02
N SER A 114 3.86 4.39 2.15
CA SER A 114 3.78 5.49 1.18
C SER A 114 5.07 6.30 1.06
N GLN A 115 5.93 6.26 2.07
CA GLN A 115 7.20 6.98 2.16
C GLN A 115 8.42 6.04 2.03
N MET A 116 8.18 4.77 1.72
CA MET A 116 9.23 3.76 1.54
C MET A 116 9.60 3.58 0.06
N ALA A 117 10.80 3.03 -0.15
CA ALA A 117 11.31 2.67 -1.47
C ALA A 117 10.45 1.60 -2.14
N GLU A 118 10.46 1.59 -3.46
CA GLU A 118 9.72 0.63 -4.26
C GLU A 118 10.29 -0.78 -4.12
N ALA A 119 9.41 -1.77 -4.18
CA ALA A 119 9.83 -3.16 -4.28
C ALA A 119 10.40 -3.45 -5.68
N GLN A 120 11.46 -4.24 -5.73
CA GLN A 120 12.07 -4.72 -6.98
C GLN A 120 11.73 -6.19 -7.15
N ILE A 121 10.92 -6.49 -8.16
CA ILE A 121 10.45 -7.84 -8.46
C ILE A 121 10.90 -8.22 -9.85
N GLU A 122 11.64 -9.31 -9.95
CA GLU A 122 12.00 -9.93 -11.21
C GLU A 122 10.93 -10.93 -11.62
N LYS A 123 10.32 -10.72 -12.79
CA LYS A 123 9.31 -11.62 -13.35
C LYS A 123 9.92 -12.44 -14.49
N THR A 124 9.78 -13.75 -14.40
CA THR A 124 10.17 -14.68 -15.46
C THR A 124 8.93 -15.30 -16.07
N THR A 125 8.74 -15.14 -17.37
CA THR A 125 7.68 -15.79 -18.12
C THR A 125 8.29 -16.80 -19.08
N VAL A 126 7.93 -18.06 -18.93
CA VAL A 126 8.35 -19.15 -19.83
C VAL A 126 7.18 -19.53 -20.72
N ALA A 127 7.35 -19.36 -22.03
CA ALA A 127 6.39 -19.83 -23.02
C ALA A 127 6.86 -21.16 -23.59
N ILE A 128 6.02 -22.19 -23.49
CA ILE A 128 6.29 -23.54 -23.93
C ILE A 128 5.39 -23.84 -25.12
N SER A 129 5.94 -24.19 -26.25
CA SER A 129 5.20 -24.61 -27.44
C SER A 129 5.42 -26.09 -27.67
N ILE A 130 4.37 -26.81 -28.06
CA ILE A 130 4.45 -28.21 -28.48
C ILE A 130 4.69 -28.21 -30.00
N ILE A 131 5.79 -28.80 -30.42
CA ILE A 131 6.14 -28.97 -31.84
C ILE A 131 6.07 -30.47 -32.12
N ASN A 132 5.03 -30.91 -32.84
CA ASN A 132 4.83 -32.34 -33.11
C ASN A 132 5.57 -32.83 -34.36
N ASP A 133 5.65 -31.98 -35.43
CA ASP A 133 6.32 -32.33 -36.69
C ASP A 133 6.84 -31.07 -37.41
N ALA A 134 7.78 -31.23 -38.33
CA ALA A 134 8.38 -30.13 -39.08
C ALA A 134 7.35 -29.35 -39.93
N GLU A 135 6.32 -30.01 -40.45
CA GLU A 135 5.23 -29.35 -41.20
C GLU A 135 4.31 -28.51 -40.28
N ASP A 136 4.02 -28.98 -39.06
CA ASP A 136 3.25 -28.23 -38.05
C ASP A 136 4.02 -27.02 -37.52
N CYS A 137 5.34 -27.13 -37.45
CA CYS A 137 6.19 -26.00 -37.08
C CYS A 137 6.11 -24.87 -38.15
N LEU A 138 6.08 -25.19 -39.41
CA LEU A 138 5.96 -24.22 -40.53
C LEU A 138 4.56 -23.59 -40.59
N LYS A 139 3.51 -24.33 -40.24
CA LYS A 139 2.13 -23.82 -40.14
C LYS A 139 1.95 -22.94 -38.91
N ALA A 140 2.48 -23.36 -37.78
CA ALA A 140 2.40 -22.61 -36.50
C ALA A 140 3.09 -21.23 -36.60
N THR A 141 4.18 -21.13 -37.37
CA THR A 141 4.86 -19.85 -37.62
C THR A 141 4.08 -18.91 -38.53
N LYS A 142 3.21 -19.44 -39.40
CA LYS A 142 2.39 -18.63 -40.31
C LYS A 142 1.07 -18.15 -39.72
N GLU A 143 0.46 -18.91 -38.79
CA GLU A 143 -0.87 -18.61 -38.28
C GLU A 143 -0.94 -18.09 -36.83
N ASN A 144 0.18 -18.03 -36.12
CA ASN A 144 0.22 -17.54 -34.70
C ASN A 144 -0.76 -18.21 -33.73
N HIS A 145 -1.31 -19.41 -34.05
CA HIS A 145 -2.40 -20.08 -33.32
C HIS A 145 -1.95 -21.37 -32.63
N ALA A 146 -0.65 -21.65 -32.54
CA ALA A 146 -0.20 -22.81 -31.78
C ALA A 146 -0.52 -22.63 -30.28
N PRO A 147 -1.12 -23.63 -29.62
CA PRO A 147 -1.37 -23.56 -28.18
C PRO A 147 -0.05 -23.39 -27.42
N LYS A 148 0.00 -22.36 -26.59
CA LYS A 148 1.17 -22.06 -25.75
C LYS A 148 0.82 -22.29 -24.31
N PHE A 149 1.65 -23.05 -23.61
CA PHE A 149 1.61 -23.10 -22.15
C PHE A 149 2.52 -21.97 -21.62
N VAL A 150 2.05 -21.27 -20.60
CA VAL A 150 2.78 -20.18 -19.98
C VAL A 150 2.97 -20.50 -18.50
N ALA A 151 4.22 -20.49 -18.07
CA ALA A 151 4.58 -20.55 -16.65
C ALA A 151 5.17 -19.20 -16.23
N ASN A 152 4.69 -18.66 -15.11
CA ASN A 152 5.18 -17.40 -14.55
C ASN A 152 5.87 -17.66 -13.22
N GLY A 153 7.04 -17.05 -13.03
CA GLY A 153 7.77 -17.03 -11.76
C GLY A 153 8.08 -15.60 -11.36
N GLU A 154 8.11 -15.35 -10.06
CA GLU A 154 8.48 -14.04 -9.49
C GLU A 154 9.51 -14.23 -8.39
N VAL A 155 10.54 -13.38 -8.39
CA VAL A 155 11.56 -13.31 -7.34
C VAL A 155 11.63 -11.88 -6.83
N VAL A 156 11.43 -11.70 -5.53
CA VAL A 156 11.62 -10.40 -4.87
C VAL A 156 13.11 -10.19 -4.65
N LYS A 157 13.72 -9.23 -5.36
CA LYS A 157 15.12 -8.84 -5.20
C LYS A 157 15.32 -7.87 -4.03
N PHE A 158 14.37 -6.95 -3.87
CA PHE A 158 14.30 -6.01 -2.75
C PHE A 158 12.83 -5.81 -2.40
N ASP A 159 12.50 -5.98 -1.13
CA ASP A 159 11.09 -5.96 -0.69
C ASP A 159 10.52 -4.54 -0.57
N GLY A 160 11.36 -3.51 -0.32
CA GLY A 160 10.92 -2.13 -0.24
C GLY A 160 9.70 -1.97 0.69
N PHE A 161 8.67 -1.26 0.23
CA PHE A 161 7.44 -1.05 1.00
C PHE A 161 6.66 -2.35 1.33
N LEU A 162 6.87 -3.43 0.57
CA LEU A 162 6.21 -4.72 0.83
C LEU A 162 6.62 -5.33 2.17
N LYS A 163 7.74 -4.88 2.76
CA LYS A 163 8.16 -5.27 4.11
C LYS A 163 7.13 -4.90 5.16
N VAL A 164 6.42 -3.80 4.96
CA VAL A 164 5.49 -3.21 5.94
C VAL A 164 4.04 -3.38 5.50
N TYR A 165 3.75 -3.21 4.22
CA TYR A 165 2.41 -3.17 3.70
C TYR A 165 2.26 -3.95 2.40
N ARG A 166 1.32 -4.89 2.39
CA ARG A 166 0.86 -5.58 1.18
C ARG A 166 -0.60 -5.24 0.95
N GLU A 167 -0.96 -4.89 -0.27
CA GLU A 167 -2.37 -4.71 -0.61
C GLU A 167 -3.09 -6.06 -0.53
N SER A 168 -4.35 -6.02 -0.08
CA SER A 168 -5.20 -7.21 -0.12
C SER A 168 -5.69 -7.41 -1.56
N THR A 169 -5.45 -8.57 -2.08
CA THR A 169 -6.03 -9.05 -3.35
C THR A 169 -7.47 -9.46 -3.18
#